data_407d660f0761216f3061c9fda0da2fe9
#
_entry.id   407d660f0761216f3061c9fda0da2fe9
#
_cell.length_a   1.000
_cell.length_b   1.000
_cell.length_c   1.000
_cell.angle_alpha   90.00
_cell.angle_beta   90.00
_cell.angle_gamma   90.00
#
_symmetry.space_group_name_H-M   'P 1'
#
loop_
_entity.id
_entity.type
_entity.pdbx_description
1 polymer ?
#
loop_
_entity_poly.entity_id
_entity_poly.type
_entity_poly.pdbx_seq_one_letter_code
_entity_poly.pdbx_strand_id
1 'polypeptide(L)'
;MSRRRPARAISRRSGPSRTPSGPSPSERHPVSDTTGSRAPARHLRGTVPLLLIGVASLVISLSIAISVGAVPVPTATVWGVLINKLSPDIVEQTWSAGREAIVWDIRFPRALLAMMVGAGLAMVGASLQAVTRNPLADPHLLGISSGGAFGAILALLHTGLFLGLLTVPLLAFLGALGATAIVLGVSRIADATSADRLVLAGVAVSFIIMAAANVLIFLGDPRATHTVVFWMLGGLGLAQWDQLVFPLVILLACGVWLFSQAAALNAMTIGDETASTLGIPVARFRLIVFVVGALITGVMVAFSGIIGFVGLMVPHIVRMIVGGDYARVLPASALVGAIFLLWADIAARTVMRPEDMPIGIVTGLVGGVFFVWLLARRGAR
;
A
#
# COMPACT_ATOMS: atom_id res chain seq x y z
N MET A 1 56.06 26.33 36.00
CA MET A 1 56.98 27.16 35.17
C MET A 1 56.20 27.74 34.03
N SER A 2 56.08 29.03 34.08
CA SER A 2 55.40 30.02 33.28
C SER A 2 55.97 30.16 31.88
N ARG A 3 55.14 30.34 30.86
CA ARG A 3 55.45 31.22 29.70
C ARG A 3 54.19 31.77 29.09
N ARG A 4 53.87 33.00 29.40
CA ARG A 4 52.94 33.89 28.71
C ARG A 4 53.56 34.33 27.38
N ARG A 5 52.76 34.43 26.32
CA ARG A 5 53.08 35.19 25.11
C ARG A 5 52.12 36.36 24.93
N PRO A 6 52.61 37.54 24.46
CA PRO A 6 51.90 38.81 24.52
C PRO A 6 50.97 39.06 23.32
N ALA A 7 49.96 39.91 23.57
CA ALA A 7 49.01 40.43 22.63
C ALA A 7 49.65 41.35 21.55
N ARG A 8 49.32 41.14 20.26
CA ARG A 8 49.61 42.11 19.18
C ARG A 8 48.42 43.06 19.01
N ALA A 9 48.67 44.35 19.22
CA ALA A 9 47.81 45.47 18.90
C ALA A 9 47.74 45.64 17.37
N ILE A 10 46.54 45.70 16.81
CA ILE A 10 46.28 46.05 15.41
C ILE A 10 45.70 47.46 15.40
N SER A 11 46.46 48.39 14.79
CA SER A 11 46.13 49.77 14.57
C SER A 11 44.89 49.98 13.73
N ARG A 12 43.96 50.81 14.19
CA ARG A 12 42.85 51.37 13.41
C ARG A 12 43.39 52.34 12.36
N ARG A 13 43.19 52.05 11.10
CA ARG A 13 43.20 53.05 10.02
C ARG A 13 41.78 53.45 9.68
N SER A 14 41.48 54.73 9.96
CA SER A 14 40.27 55.42 9.54
C SER A 14 40.34 55.72 8.04
N GLY A 15 39.44 55.16 7.24
CA GLY A 15 39.18 55.52 5.85
C GLY A 15 37.87 56.30 5.70
N PRO A 16 37.71 57.20 4.73
CA PRO A 16 36.63 58.18 4.65
C PRO A 16 35.31 57.54 4.27
N SER A 17 34.23 58.02 4.90
CA SER A 17 32.83 57.72 4.66
C SER A 17 32.37 58.05 3.27
N ARG A 18 32.01 57.08 2.43
CA ARG A 18 31.24 57.29 1.23
C ARG A 18 29.74 57.15 1.55
N THR A 19 29.01 58.23 1.36
CA THR A 19 27.54 58.27 1.32
C THR A 19 27.03 57.49 0.09
N PRO A 20 26.02 56.62 0.20
CA PRO A 20 25.41 56.03 -0.97
C PRO A 20 24.46 57.04 -1.62
N SER A 21 24.75 57.39 -2.88
CA SER A 21 23.85 58.10 -3.79
C SER A 21 22.66 57.17 -4.14
N GLY A 22 21.45 57.65 -3.89
CA GLY A 22 20.20 56.92 -4.21
C GLY A 22 20.04 56.76 -5.74
N PRO A 23 19.28 55.73 -6.18
CA PRO A 23 19.02 55.46 -7.57
C PRO A 23 18.15 56.54 -8.23
N SER A 24 18.47 56.89 -9.47
CA SER A 24 17.76 57.86 -10.29
C SER A 24 16.36 57.38 -10.75
N PRO A 25 15.38 58.28 -11.01
CA PRO A 25 13.97 57.93 -11.23
C PRO A 25 13.63 57.48 -12.66
N SER A 26 14.50 56.87 -13.42
CA SER A 26 14.24 56.61 -14.86
C SER A 26 14.26 55.15 -15.34
N GLU A 27 14.27 54.14 -14.46
CA GLU A 27 14.12 52.75 -14.90
C GLU A 27 12.87 52.09 -14.33
N ARG A 28 11.69 52.56 -14.78
CA ARG A 28 10.48 51.76 -14.65
C ARG A 28 10.46 50.75 -15.79
N HIS A 29 10.91 49.53 -15.52
CA HIS A 29 10.57 48.39 -16.39
C HIS A 29 9.07 48.16 -16.36
N PRO A 30 8.41 47.96 -17.49
CA PRO A 30 6.99 47.61 -17.49
C PRO A 30 6.84 46.22 -16.89
N VAL A 31 6.07 46.15 -15.80
CA VAL A 31 5.56 44.90 -15.26
C VAL A 31 4.67 44.28 -16.35
N SER A 32 5.20 43.28 -17.03
CA SER A 32 4.38 42.48 -17.94
C SER A 32 3.37 41.67 -17.11
N ASP A 33 2.11 42.12 -17.13
CA ASP A 33 0.96 41.35 -16.70
C ASP A 33 0.85 40.08 -17.54
N THR A 34 1.54 39.02 -17.10
CA THR A 34 1.27 37.67 -17.56
C THR A 34 0.19 37.04 -16.67
N THR A 35 -1.04 37.57 -16.72
CA THR A 35 -2.24 36.83 -16.36
C THR A 35 -2.45 35.72 -17.39
N GLY A 36 -1.73 34.64 -17.20
CA GLY A 36 -1.82 33.41 -17.98
C GLY A 36 -2.05 32.20 -17.10
N SER A 37 -3.08 32.26 -16.23
CA SER A 37 -3.62 31.10 -15.54
C SER A 37 -4.28 30.15 -16.54
N ARG A 38 -3.49 29.30 -17.21
CA ARG A 38 -4.00 28.15 -17.98
C ARG A 38 -3.07 26.96 -17.84
N ALA A 39 -3.10 26.27 -16.70
CA ALA A 39 -2.36 25.05 -16.57
C ALA A 39 -2.95 23.96 -15.65
N PRO A 40 -4.23 23.59 -15.67
CA PRO A 40 -4.59 22.26 -15.22
C PRO A 40 -4.90 21.26 -16.35
N ALA A 41 -5.28 21.73 -17.56
CA ALA A 41 -5.81 20.82 -18.59
C ALA A 41 -4.75 20.02 -19.39
N ARG A 42 -3.48 20.43 -19.42
CA ARG A 42 -2.43 19.72 -20.17
C ARG A 42 -1.91 18.46 -19.47
N HIS A 43 -1.97 18.40 -18.15
CA HIS A 43 -1.45 17.27 -17.38
C HIS A 43 -2.34 16.02 -17.40
N LEU A 44 -3.66 16.17 -17.61
CA LEU A 44 -4.61 15.06 -17.70
C LEU A 44 -4.55 14.31 -19.04
N ARG A 45 -4.19 14.99 -20.14
CA ARG A 45 -4.18 14.39 -21.49
C ARG A 45 -3.18 13.22 -21.65
N GLY A 46 -2.08 13.20 -20.90
CA GLY A 46 -1.10 12.11 -20.95
C GLY A 46 -1.44 10.91 -20.04
N THR A 47 -2.29 11.10 -19.04
CA THR A 47 -2.63 10.06 -18.05
C THR A 47 -3.77 9.16 -18.49
N VAL A 48 -4.73 9.69 -19.26
CA VAL A 48 -5.91 8.93 -19.72
C VAL A 48 -5.51 7.71 -20.56
N PRO A 49 -4.67 7.79 -21.60
CA PRO A 49 -4.29 6.62 -22.40
C PRO A 49 -3.56 5.57 -21.55
N LEU A 50 -2.72 5.99 -20.59
CA LEU A 50 -2.02 5.07 -19.71
C LEU A 50 -2.99 4.30 -18.79
N LEU A 51 -4.00 4.99 -18.25
CA LEU A 51 -5.05 4.34 -17.44
C LEU A 51 -5.90 3.40 -18.28
N LEU A 52 -6.24 3.77 -19.53
CA LEU A 52 -6.99 2.88 -20.43
C LEU A 52 -6.18 1.61 -20.77
N ILE A 53 -4.89 1.74 -21.06
CA ILE A 53 -4.00 0.59 -21.27
C ILE A 53 -3.93 -0.27 -20.00
N GLY A 54 -3.84 0.36 -18.83
CA GLY A 54 -3.84 -0.33 -17.55
C GLY A 54 -5.14 -1.09 -17.28
N VAL A 55 -6.30 -0.49 -17.56
CA VAL A 55 -7.61 -1.15 -17.42
C VAL A 55 -7.74 -2.31 -18.41
N ALA A 56 -7.33 -2.14 -19.66
CA ALA A 56 -7.31 -3.23 -20.64
C ALA A 56 -6.39 -4.37 -20.17
N SER A 57 -5.19 -4.05 -19.65
CA SER A 57 -4.28 -5.04 -19.08
C SER A 57 -4.87 -5.75 -17.87
N LEU A 58 -5.64 -5.03 -17.02
CA LEU A 58 -6.34 -5.63 -15.88
C LEU A 58 -7.40 -6.63 -16.32
N VAL A 59 -8.22 -6.29 -17.32
CA VAL A 59 -9.26 -7.20 -17.87
C VAL A 59 -8.62 -8.44 -18.48
N ILE A 60 -7.53 -8.29 -19.23
CA ILE A 60 -6.76 -9.41 -19.77
C ILE A 60 -6.18 -10.27 -18.65
N SER A 61 -5.56 -9.67 -17.64
CA SER A 61 -5.00 -10.37 -16.49
C SER A 61 -6.07 -11.13 -15.70
N LEU A 62 -7.24 -10.53 -15.51
CA LEU A 62 -8.39 -11.16 -14.86
C LEU A 62 -8.86 -12.38 -15.66
N SER A 63 -9.00 -12.24 -16.98
CA SER A 63 -9.40 -13.35 -17.86
C SER A 63 -8.42 -14.53 -17.78
N ILE A 64 -7.11 -14.23 -17.77
CA ILE A 64 -6.05 -15.23 -17.62
C ILE A 64 -6.10 -15.87 -16.22
N ALA A 65 -6.27 -15.08 -15.17
CA ALA A 65 -6.33 -15.56 -13.80
C ALA A 65 -7.47 -16.54 -13.56
N ILE A 66 -8.61 -16.34 -14.21
CA ILE A 66 -9.76 -17.26 -14.12
C ILE A 66 -9.55 -18.48 -15.01
N SER A 67 -8.93 -18.34 -16.18
CA SER A 67 -8.68 -19.45 -17.12
C SER A 67 -7.61 -20.42 -16.61
N VAL A 68 -6.54 -19.90 -16.00
CA VAL A 68 -5.37 -20.67 -15.59
C VAL A 68 -5.54 -21.22 -14.16
N GLY A 69 -5.15 -22.48 -13.94
CA GLY A 69 -5.20 -23.17 -12.65
C GLY A 69 -4.91 -24.65 -12.82
N ALA A 70 -5.14 -25.48 -11.76
CA ALA A 70 -4.92 -26.93 -11.81
C ALA A 70 -5.69 -27.59 -12.97
N VAL A 71 -6.92 -27.15 -13.22
CA VAL A 71 -7.72 -27.54 -14.39
C VAL A 71 -7.82 -26.34 -15.33
N PRO A 72 -7.29 -26.40 -16.56
CA PRO A 72 -7.41 -25.30 -17.52
C PRO A 72 -8.88 -25.14 -17.98
N VAL A 73 -9.36 -23.90 -18.00
CA VAL A 73 -10.69 -23.54 -18.50
C VAL A 73 -10.51 -22.59 -19.69
N PRO A 74 -11.08 -22.89 -20.86
CA PRO A 74 -11.02 -22.01 -22.02
C PRO A 74 -11.57 -20.61 -21.70
N THR A 75 -10.94 -19.56 -22.20
CA THR A 75 -11.37 -18.16 -21.97
C THR A 75 -12.78 -17.91 -22.48
N ALA A 76 -13.20 -18.56 -23.59
CA ALA A 76 -14.58 -18.51 -24.09
C ALA A 76 -15.58 -19.02 -23.04
N THR A 77 -15.25 -20.11 -22.33
CA THR A 77 -16.10 -20.64 -21.24
C THR A 77 -16.14 -19.65 -20.06
N VAL A 78 -15.01 -19.01 -19.71
CA VAL A 78 -14.97 -18.02 -18.62
C VAL A 78 -15.94 -16.86 -18.91
N TRP A 79 -15.86 -16.28 -20.10
CA TRP A 79 -16.75 -15.18 -20.49
C TRP A 79 -18.20 -15.66 -20.70
N GLY A 80 -18.40 -16.87 -21.22
CA GLY A 80 -19.72 -17.47 -21.33
C GLY A 80 -20.42 -17.62 -19.97
N VAL A 81 -19.72 -18.15 -18.97
CA VAL A 81 -20.24 -18.26 -17.59
C VAL A 81 -20.55 -16.90 -17.02
N LEU A 82 -19.65 -15.90 -17.18
CA LEU A 82 -19.85 -14.56 -16.65
C LEU A 82 -21.09 -13.89 -17.27
N ILE A 83 -21.22 -13.93 -18.59
CA ILE A 83 -22.36 -13.34 -19.30
C ILE A 83 -23.66 -14.04 -18.88
N ASN A 84 -23.67 -15.36 -18.79
CA ASN A 84 -24.86 -16.11 -18.42
C ASN A 84 -25.30 -15.88 -16.96
N LYS A 85 -24.37 -15.65 -16.04
CA LYS A 85 -24.67 -15.25 -14.64
C LYS A 85 -25.23 -13.84 -14.50
N LEU A 86 -24.79 -12.90 -15.37
CA LEU A 86 -25.27 -11.52 -15.37
C LEU A 86 -26.58 -11.36 -16.14
N SER A 87 -26.76 -12.13 -17.20
CA SER A 87 -27.94 -12.09 -18.07
C SER A 87 -28.20 -13.51 -18.55
N PRO A 88 -29.09 -14.28 -17.88
CA PRO A 88 -29.44 -15.64 -18.24
C PRO A 88 -29.94 -15.73 -19.68
N ASP A 89 -29.65 -16.86 -20.33
CA ASP A 89 -30.12 -17.24 -21.68
C ASP A 89 -29.56 -16.42 -22.86
N ILE A 90 -28.56 -15.53 -22.65
CA ILE A 90 -27.89 -14.82 -23.75
C ILE A 90 -26.88 -15.74 -24.46
N VAL A 91 -26.22 -16.63 -23.73
CA VAL A 91 -25.20 -17.53 -24.25
C VAL A 91 -25.64 -18.98 -24.02
N GLU A 92 -25.63 -19.81 -25.08
CA GLU A 92 -25.92 -21.23 -24.96
C GLU A 92 -24.89 -21.90 -24.04
N GLN A 93 -25.36 -22.63 -23.03
CA GLN A 93 -24.50 -23.28 -22.04
C GLN A 93 -23.84 -24.54 -22.67
N THR A 94 -22.60 -24.38 -23.10
CA THR A 94 -21.77 -25.46 -23.69
C THR A 94 -20.81 -26.11 -22.68
N TRP A 95 -20.82 -25.67 -21.43
CA TRP A 95 -19.94 -26.12 -20.36
C TRP A 95 -20.68 -26.92 -19.30
N SER A 96 -19.96 -27.79 -18.59
CA SER A 96 -20.49 -28.57 -17.48
C SER A 96 -20.69 -27.71 -16.21
N ALA A 97 -21.64 -28.13 -15.36
CA ALA A 97 -21.85 -27.49 -14.04
C ALA A 97 -20.59 -27.43 -13.17
N GLY A 98 -19.71 -28.45 -13.24
CA GLY A 98 -18.45 -28.45 -12.54
C GLY A 98 -17.48 -27.37 -13.02
N ARG A 99 -17.42 -27.09 -14.35
CA ARG A 99 -16.63 -25.97 -14.88
C ARG A 99 -17.20 -24.62 -14.48
N GLU A 100 -18.53 -24.51 -14.46
CA GLU A 100 -19.21 -23.30 -13.98
C GLU A 100 -18.85 -23.00 -12.53
N ALA A 101 -18.97 -24.00 -11.65
CA ALA A 101 -18.60 -23.85 -10.23
C ALA A 101 -17.13 -23.47 -10.04
N ILE A 102 -16.21 -24.08 -10.81
CA ILE A 102 -14.79 -23.69 -10.76
C ILE A 102 -14.59 -22.21 -11.14
N VAL A 103 -15.26 -21.74 -12.18
CA VAL A 103 -15.14 -20.36 -12.66
C VAL A 103 -15.82 -19.41 -11.69
N TRP A 104 -17.09 -19.64 -11.36
CA TRP A 104 -17.92 -18.67 -10.63
C TRP A 104 -17.72 -18.71 -9.12
N ASP A 105 -17.66 -19.91 -8.51
CA ASP A 105 -17.64 -20.01 -7.04
C ASP A 105 -16.21 -20.01 -6.46
N ILE A 106 -15.20 -20.40 -7.27
CA ILE A 106 -13.83 -20.52 -6.76
C ILE A 106 -12.92 -19.44 -7.33
N ARG A 107 -12.80 -19.34 -8.69
CA ARG A 107 -11.74 -18.52 -9.29
C ARG A 107 -12.10 -17.05 -9.38
N PHE A 108 -13.35 -16.74 -9.64
CA PHE A 108 -13.79 -15.35 -9.78
C PHE A 108 -13.69 -14.58 -8.45
N PRO A 109 -14.22 -15.07 -7.31
CA PRO A 109 -14.05 -14.43 -6.01
C PRO A 109 -12.58 -14.27 -5.61
N ARG A 110 -11.77 -15.31 -5.84
CA ARG A 110 -10.33 -15.31 -5.58
C ARG A 110 -9.61 -14.22 -6.38
N ALA A 111 -9.89 -14.10 -7.67
CA ALA A 111 -9.30 -13.08 -8.53
C ALA A 111 -9.73 -11.66 -8.14
N LEU A 112 -11.00 -11.46 -7.78
CA LEU A 112 -11.50 -10.17 -7.28
C LEU A 112 -10.83 -9.80 -5.96
N LEU A 113 -10.68 -10.75 -5.03
CA LEU A 113 -9.97 -10.51 -3.79
C LEU A 113 -8.50 -10.13 -4.05
N ALA A 114 -7.82 -10.83 -4.99
CA ALA A 114 -6.45 -10.48 -5.40
C ALA A 114 -6.37 -9.04 -5.88
N MET A 115 -7.30 -8.62 -6.74
CA MET A 115 -7.34 -7.23 -7.24
C MET A 115 -7.51 -6.22 -6.11
N MET A 116 -8.45 -6.46 -5.20
CA MET A 116 -8.73 -5.56 -4.08
C MET A 116 -7.53 -5.45 -3.12
N VAL A 117 -6.94 -6.58 -2.75
CA VAL A 117 -5.76 -6.63 -1.87
C VAL A 117 -4.56 -5.93 -2.51
N GLY A 118 -4.28 -6.22 -3.77
CA GLY A 118 -3.19 -5.59 -4.50
C GLY A 118 -3.36 -4.08 -4.64
N ALA A 119 -4.56 -3.64 -5.02
CA ALA A 119 -4.90 -2.22 -5.13
C ALA A 119 -4.79 -1.51 -3.76
N GLY A 120 -5.39 -2.10 -2.72
CA GLY A 120 -5.40 -1.52 -1.38
C GLY A 120 -4.00 -1.36 -0.79
N LEU A 121 -3.21 -2.43 -0.79
CA LEU A 121 -1.84 -2.39 -0.27
C LEU A 121 -0.94 -1.39 -1.03
N ALA A 122 -1.07 -1.33 -2.36
CA ALA A 122 -0.30 -0.39 -3.17
C ALA A 122 -0.69 1.07 -2.92
N MET A 123 -2.00 1.39 -2.80
CA MET A 123 -2.46 2.74 -2.48
C MET A 123 -2.02 3.19 -1.09
N VAL A 124 -2.13 2.31 -0.10
CA VAL A 124 -1.68 2.58 1.27
C VAL A 124 -0.17 2.80 1.29
N GLY A 125 0.59 1.92 0.64
CA GLY A 125 2.04 2.07 0.52
C GLY A 125 2.44 3.42 -0.08
N ALA A 126 1.81 3.83 -1.19
CA ALA A 126 2.05 5.13 -1.80
C ALA A 126 1.79 6.29 -0.81
N SER A 127 0.65 6.25 -0.11
CA SER A 127 0.24 7.29 0.83
C SER A 127 1.17 7.38 2.05
N LEU A 128 1.57 6.23 2.61
CA LEU A 128 2.51 6.17 3.73
C LEU A 128 3.89 6.72 3.35
N GLN A 129 4.39 6.36 2.16
CA GLN A 129 5.66 6.88 1.64
C GLN A 129 5.63 8.40 1.48
N ALA A 130 4.47 9.01 1.13
CA ALA A 130 4.31 10.46 1.08
C ALA A 130 4.43 11.11 2.45
N VAL A 131 3.59 10.66 3.40
CA VAL A 131 3.47 11.32 4.70
C VAL A 131 4.66 11.05 5.63
N THR A 132 5.43 10.00 5.37
CA THR A 132 6.67 9.69 6.08
C THR A 132 7.91 10.20 5.37
N ARG A 133 7.80 10.62 4.12
CA ARG A 133 8.93 10.98 3.24
C ARG A 133 9.98 9.87 3.15
N ASN A 134 9.53 8.64 3.32
CA ASN A 134 10.39 7.47 3.30
C ASN A 134 9.91 6.51 2.21
N PRO A 135 10.67 6.30 1.13
CA PRO A 135 10.29 5.39 0.05
C PRO A 135 10.22 3.92 0.47
N LEU A 136 10.72 3.60 1.66
CA LEU A 136 10.68 2.26 2.25
C LEU A 136 9.55 2.09 3.28
N ALA A 137 8.68 3.08 3.43
CA ALA A 137 7.52 2.93 4.31
C ALA A 137 6.55 1.91 3.72
N ASP A 138 6.17 0.96 4.55
CA ASP A 138 5.29 -0.16 4.22
C ASP A 138 4.21 -0.30 5.30
N PRO A 139 2.96 -0.63 4.93
CA PRO A 139 1.89 -0.88 5.89
C PRO A 139 2.24 -1.86 7.01
N HIS A 140 3.07 -2.85 6.71
CA HIS A 140 3.49 -3.87 7.67
C HIS A 140 4.32 -3.30 8.84
N LEU A 141 5.07 -2.22 8.63
CA LEU A 141 5.90 -1.58 9.66
C LEU A 141 5.09 -0.86 10.74
N LEU A 142 3.77 -0.70 10.56
CA LEU A 142 2.89 0.00 11.49
C LEU A 142 2.20 -0.91 12.52
N GLY A 143 2.66 -2.14 12.67
CA GLY A 143 2.06 -3.11 13.60
C GLY A 143 0.76 -3.77 13.09
N ILE A 144 0.23 -3.34 11.95
CA ILE A 144 -1.05 -3.81 11.42
C ILE A 144 -1.02 -5.31 11.16
N SER A 145 0.04 -5.80 10.49
CA SER A 145 0.17 -7.22 10.15
C SER A 145 0.45 -8.11 11.35
N SER A 146 1.24 -7.65 12.33
CA SER A 146 1.48 -8.39 13.56
C SER A 146 0.20 -8.49 14.41
N GLY A 147 -0.60 -7.40 14.46
CA GLY A 147 -1.92 -7.42 15.10
C GLY A 147 -2.88 -8.35 14.39
N GLY A 148 -2.92 -8.32 13.06
CA GLY A 148 -3.71 -9.24 12.24
C GLY A 148 -3.31 -10.70 12.47
N ALA A 149 -2.01 -10.98 12.51
CA ALA A 149 -1.50 -12.32 12.84
C ALA A 149 -1.92 -12.78 14.22
N PHE A 150 -1.78 -11.93 15.25
CA PHE A 150 -2.21 -12.26 16.61
C PHE A 150 -3.70 -12.60 16.65
N GLY A 151 -4.56 -11.79 16.03
CA GLY A 151 -5.99 -12.04 15.98
C GLY A 151 -6.36 -13.32 15.23
N ALA A 152 -5.71 -13.61 14.11
CA ALA A 152 -5.93 -14.84 13.35
C ALA A 152 -5.46 -16.08 14.12
N ILE A 153 -4.29 -16.03 14.78
CA ILE A 153 -3.76 -17.12 15.61
C ILE A 153 -4.71 -17.38 16.78
N LEU A 154 -5.21 -16.32 17.42
CA LEU A 154 -6.19 -16.43 18.48
C LEU A 154 -7.46 -17.15 17.99
N ALA A 155 -7.94 -16.81 16.78
CA ALA A 155 -9.09 -17.46 16.16
C ALA A 155 -8.83 -18.95 15.89
N LEU A 156 -7.72 -19.25 15.23
CA LEU A 156 -7.42 -20.59 14.74
C LEU A 156 -7.06 -21.60 15.84
N LEU A 157 -6.41 -21.15 16.92
CA LEU A 157 -5.90 -22.03 17.97
C LEU A 157 -6.70 -22.04 19.26
N HIS A 158 -7.42 -20.94 19.58
CA HIS A 158 -7.95 -20.78 20.94
C HIS A 158 -9.46 -20.52 21.03
N THR A 159 -10.04 -19.71 20.12
CA THR A 159 -11.48 -19.37 20.22
C THR A 159 -12.39 -20.28 19.39
N GLY A 160 -11.81 -21.01 18.43
CA GLY A 160 -12.59 -21.74 17.43
C GLY A 160 -13.34 -20.81 16.46
N LEU A 161 -14.06 -21.41 15.51
CA LEU A 161 -14.76 -20.70 14.44
C LEU A 161 -16.22 -20.34 14.82
N PHE A 162 -16.43 -19.56 15.87
CA PHE A 162 -17.76 -19.23 16.41
C PHE A 162 -18.67 -18.44 15.45
N LEU A 163 -18.11 -17.76 14.42
CA LEU A 163 -18.82 -17.14 13.30
C LEU A 163 -18.53 -17.85 11.97
N GLY A 164 -18.19 -19.14 12.00
CA GLY A 164 -17.74 -19.86 10.82
C GLY A 164 -16.48 -19.23 10.22
N LEU A 165 -16.43 -19.18 8.89
CA LEU A 165 -15.26 -18.66 8.16
C LEU A 165 -14.98 -17.16 8.41
N LEU A 166 -15.94 -16.39 8.92
CA LEU A 166 -15.75 -14.97 9.24
C LEU A 166 -15.01 -14.73 10.56
N THR A 167 -14.86 -15.77 11.42
CA THR A 167 -14.17 -15.61 12.70
C THR A 167 -12.74 -15.15 12.53
N VAL A 168 -11.98 -15.78 11.63
CA VAL A 168 -10.58 -15.45 11.39
C VAL A 168 -10.42 -14.03 10.84
N PRO A 169 -11.14 -13.62 9.77
CA PRO A 169 -11.12 -12.24 9.29
C PRO A 169 -11.49 -11.21 10.35
N LEU A 170 -12.52 -11.48 11.16
CA LEU A 170 -12.97 -10.56 12.20
C LEU A 170 -11.88 -10.34 13.26
N LEU A 171 -11.35 -11.42 13.83
CA LEU A 171 -10.33 -11.31 14.87
C LEU A 171 -9.01 -10.76 14.33
N ALA A 172 -8.62 -11.10 13.09
CA ALA A 172 -7.47 -10.51 12.43
C ALA A 172 -7.64 -9.00 12.22
N PHE A 173 -8.81 -8.56 11.77
CA PHE A 173 -9.14 -7.15 11.62
C PHE A 173 -9.10 -6.38 12.95
N LEU A 174 -9.74 -6.92 13.99
CA LEU A 174 -9.74 -6.33 15.33
C LEU A 174 -8.32 -6.28 15.92
N GLY A 175 -7.52 -7.33 15.71
CA GLY A 175 -6.12 -7.37 16.10
C GLY A 175 -5.29 -6.30 15.40
N ALA A 176 -5.48 -6.10 14.09
CA ALA A 176 -4.83 -5.06 13.31
C ALA A 176 -5.18 -3.65 13.81
N LEU A 177 -6.47 -3.40 14.09
CA LEU A 177 -6.92 -2.13 14.66
C LEU A 177 -6.38 -1.92 16.08
N GLY A 178 -6.39 -2.96 16.92
CA GLY A 178 -5.82 -2.92 18.26
C GLY A 178 -4.33 -2.58 18.25
N ALA A 179 -3.56 -3.23 17.40
CA ALA A 179 -2.15 -2.92 17.20
C ALA A 179 -1.93 -1.46 16.77
N THR A 180 -2.71 -0.99 15.81
CA THR A 180 -2.67 0.40 15.37
C THR A 180 -2.99 1.37 16.50
N ALA A 181 -4.01 1.07 17.30
CA ALA A 181 -4.38 1.88 18.47
C ALA A 181 -3.24 1.94 19.49
N ILE A 182 -2.56 0.82 19.76
CA ILE A 182 -1.38 0.76 20.65
C ILE A 182 -0.25 1.61 20.08
N VAL A 183 0.09 1.48 18.79
CA VAL A 183 1.14 2.29 18.14
C VAL A 183 0.85 3.78 18.27
N LEU A 184 -0.39 4.19 18.00
CA LEU A 184 -0.80 5.59 18.12
C LEU A 184 -0.81 6.07 19.57
N GLY A 185 -1.19 5.21 20.52
CA GLY A 185 -1.14 5.50 21.95
C GLY A 185 0.29 5.72 22.45
N VAL A 186 1.20 4.80 22.11
CA VAL A 186 2.63 4.90 22.45
C VAL A 186 3.24 6.15 21.81
N SER A 187 2.90 6.43 20.55
CA SER A 187 3.39 7.64 19.87
C SER A 187 2.94 8.93 20.55
N ARG A 188 1.71 8.99 21.07
CA ARG A 188 1.21 10.16 21.83
C ARG A 188 1.92 10.34 23.16
N ILE A 189 2.11 9.24 23.93
CA ILE A 189 2.78 9.27 25.22
C ILE A 189 4.25 9.74 25.06
N ALA A 190 4.90 9.29 23.98
CA ALA A 190 6.29 9.66 23.68
C ALA A 190 6.44 11.03 23.01
N ASP A 191 5.37 11.81 22.86
CA ASP A 191 5.33 13.07 22.08
C ASP A 191 5.96 12.92 20.68
N ALA A 192 5.74 11.76 20.08
CA ALA A 192 6.38 11.33 18.85
C ALA A 192 5.56 11.77 17.63
N THR A 193 5.54 13.07 17.35
CA THR A 193 4.81 13.63 16.18
C THR A 193 5.57 13.47 14.86
N SER A 194 6.87 13.15 14.91
CA SER A 194 7.69 12.93 13.71
C SER A 194 7.44 11.54 13.10
N ALA A 195 7.57 11.46 11.76
CA ALA A 195 7.38 10.23 11.01
C ALA A 195 8.28 9.08 11.48
N ASP A 196 9.56 9.38 11.77
CA ASP A 196 10.54 8.37 12.18
C ASP A 196 10.19 7.72 13.52
N ARG A 197 9.70 8.51 14.48
CA ARG A 197 9.28 8.00 15.80
C ARG A 197 8.03 7.16 15.71
N LEU A 198 7.09 7.51 14.82
CA LEU A 198 5.90 6.69 14.54
C LEU A 198 6.28 5.33 13.96
N VAL A 199 7.21 5.29 13.00
CA VAL A 199 7.72 4.03 12.44
C VAL A 199 8.42 3.19 13.51
N LEU A 200 9.27 3.81 14.35
CA LEU A 200 9.95 3.13 15.44
C LEU A 200 8.97 2.53 16.47
N ALA A 201 7.93 3.30 16.85
CA ALA A 201 6.86 2.80 17.70
C ALA A 201 6.13 1.61 17.07
N GLY A 202 5.85 1.69 15.77
CA GLY A 202 5.23 0.59 15.01
C GLY A 202 6.07 -0.67 15.02
N VAL A 203 7.37 -0.56 14.79
CA VAL A 203 8.31 -1.69 14.85
C VAL A 203 8.37 -2.30 16.25
N ALA A 204 8.52 -1.49 17.31
CA ALA A 204 8.57 -1.96 18.69
C ALA A 204 7.29 -2.70 19.09
N VAL A 205 6.13 -2.13 18.80
CA VAL A 205 4.82 -2.74 19.06
C VAL A 205 4.65 -4.03 18.27
N SER A 206 5.11 -4.07 17.01
CA SER A 206 5.07 -5.28 16.17
C SER A 206 5.83 -6.43 16.81
N PHE A 207 7.03 -6.19 17.36
CA PHE A 207 7.80 -7.23 18.05
C PHE A 207 7.09 -7.74 19.30
N ILE A 208 6.50 -6.85 20.12
CA ILE A 208 5.75 -7.24 21.33
C ILE A 208 4.54 -8.11 20.96
N ILE A 209 3.74 -7.67 19.97
CA ILE A 209 2.56 -8.40 19.53
C ILE A 209 2.94 -9.74 18.92
N MET A 210 4.01 -9.79 18.11
CA MET A 210 4.49 -11.04 17.52
C MET A 210 5.03 -12.01 18.58
N ALA A 211 5.69 -11.51 19.63
CA ALA A 211 6.09 -12.33 20.77
C ALA A 211 4.86 -12.92 21.49
N ALA A 212 3.82 -12.12 21.71
CA ALA A 212 2.55 -12.60 22.28
C ALA A 212 1.86 -13.64 21.35
N ALA A 213 1.88 -13.41 20.02
CA ALA A 213 1.38 -14.37 19.04
C ALA A 213 2.14 -15.71 19.10
N ASN A 214 3.47 -15.65 19.23
CA ASN A 214 4.28 -16.86 19.38
C ASN A 214 3.98 -17.63 20.67
N VAL A 215 3.61 -16.94 21.76
CA VAL A 215 3.12 -17.61 22.99
C VAL A 215 1.82 -18.35 22.70
N LEU A 216 0.88 -17.76 21.97
CA LEU A 216 -0.36 -18.44 21.58
C LEU A 216 -0.08 -19.69 20.71
N ILE A 217 0.89 -19.62 19.80
CA ILE A 217 1.30 -20.78 18.99
C ILE A 217 1.90 -21.86 19.87
N PHE A 218 2.77 -21.49 20.82
CA PHE A 218 3.41 -22.44 21.74
C PHE A 218 2.40 -23.17 22.65
N LEU A 219 1.35 -22.47 23.06
CA LEU A 219 0.28 -23.03 23.92
C LEU A 219 -0.84 -23.72 23.12
N GLY A 220 -0.83 -23.60 21.79
CA GLY A 220 -1.87 -24.13 20.90
C GLY A 220 -1.70 -25.61 20.55
N ASP A 221 -2.67 -26.17 19.81
CA ASP A 221 -2.58 -27.52 19.29
C ASP A 221 -1.51 -27.59 18.17
N PRO A 222 -0.48 -28.45 18.30
CA PRO A 222 0.54 -28.63 17.26
C PRO A 222 -0.02 -29.02 15.90
N ARG A 223 -1.17 -29.71 15.85
CA ARG A 223 -1.82 -30.10 14.59
C ARG A 223 -2.39 -28.91 13.82
N ALA A 224 -2.85 -27.88 14.52
CA ALA A 224 -3.37 -26.66 13.91
C ALA A 224 -2.28 -25.67 13.53
N THR A 225 -1.04 -25.86 13.97
CA THR A 225 0.10 -24.97 13.66
C THR A 225 0.34 -24.86 12.15
N HIS A 226 0.15 -25.92 11.38
CA HIS A 226 0.26 -25.86 9.92
C HIS A 226 -0.71 -24.85 9.30
N THR A 227 -1.98 -24.83 9.75
CA THR A 227 -2.99 -23.87 9.28
C THR A 227 -2.61 -22.44 9.62
N VAL A 228 -2.05 -22.22 10.82
CA VAL A 228 -1.54 -20.89 11.24
C VAL A 228 -0.41 -20.43 10.33
N VAL A 229 0.59 -21.28 10.09
CA VAL A 229 1.72 -20.95 9.22
C VAL A 229 1.23 -20.64 7.82
N PHE A 230 0.32 -21.45 7.27
CA PHE A 230 -0.23 -21.23 5.94
C PHE A 230 -0.99 -19.90 5.84
N TRP A 231 -1.78 -19.56 6.87
CA TRP A 231 -2.47 -18.26 6.94
C TRP A 231 -1.46 -17.10 7.03
N MET A 232 -0.42 -17.24 7.85
CA MET A 232 0.63 -16.20 7.99
C MET A 232 1.41 -15.96 6.70
N LEU A 233 1.58 -16.98 5.88
CA LEU A 233 2.25 -16.86 4.58
C LEU A 233 1.37 -16.23 3.48
N GLY A 234 0.10 -15.99 3.78
CA GLY A 234 -0.86 -15.36 2.88
C GLY A 234 -1.44 -16.31 1.84
N GLY A 235 -2.75 -16.21 1.63
CA GLY A 235 -3.50 -17.02 0.68
C GLY A 235 -4.82 -16.40 0.31
N LEU A 236 -5.29 -16.68 -0.91
CA LEU A 236 -6.56 -16.16 -1.45
C LEU A 236 -7.59 -17.28 -1.68
N GLY A 237 -7.23 -18.52 -1.31
CA GLY A 237 -8.01 -19.72 -1.63
C GLY A 237 -9.36 -19.84 -0.91
N LEU A 238 -9.57 -19.08 0.16
CA LEU A 238 -10.82 -19.08 0.94
C LEU A 238 -11.78 -17.97 0.54
N ALA A 239 -11.51 -17.23 -0.53
CA ALA A 239 -12.37 -16.15 -1.02
C ALA A 239 -13.75 -16.67 -1.41
N GLN A 240 -14.82 -16.03 -0.89
CA GLN A 240 -16.22 -16.31 -1.19
C GLN A 240 -16.94 -15.00 -1.53
N TRP A 241 -18.01 -15.08 -2.32
CA TRP A 241 -18.75 -13.91 -2.80
C TRP A 241 -19.29 -13.00 -1.68
N ASP A 242 -19.88 -13.59 -0.66
CA ASP A 242 -20.44 -12.90 0.50
C ASP A 242 -19.38 -12.13 1.29
N GLN A 243 -18.15 -12.61 1.28
CA GLN A 243 -17.04 -12.00 2.01
C GLN A 243 -16.40 -10.83 1.26
N LEU A 244 -16.57 -10.72 -0.06
CA LEU A 244 -15.94 -9.68 -0.89
C LEU A 244 -16.52 -8.29 -0.65
N VAL A 245 -17.75 -8.20 -0.18
CA VAL A 245 -18.45 -6.91 0.03
C VAL A 245 -17.69 -6.04 1.02
N PHE A 246 -17.20 -6.61 2.11
CA PHE A 246 -16.52 -5.85 3.14
C PHE A 246 -15.17 -5.26 2.67
N PRO A 247 -14.24 -6.04 2.08
CA PRO A 247 -13.04 -5.50 1.46
C PRO A 247 -13.33 -4.44 0.39
N LEU A 248 -14.34 -4.66 -0.44
CA LEU A 248 -14.72 -3.72 -1.49
C LEU A 248 -15.19 -2.39 -0.93
N VAL A 249 -16.10 -2.38 0.04
CA VAL A 249 -16.64 -1.16 0.65
C VAL A 249 -15.53 -0.34 1.31
N ILE A 250 -14.66 -0.99 2.10
CA ILE A 250 -13.54 -0.30 2.76
C ILE A 250 -12.54 0.23 1.73
N LEU A 251 -12.21 -0.55 0.71
CA LEU A 251 -11.30 -0.11 -0.35
C LEU A 251 -11.85 1.10 -1.10
N LEU A 252 -13.12 1.08 -1.47
CA LEU A 252 -13.74 2.18 -2.19
C LEU A 252 -13.87 3.43 -1.30
N ALA A 253 -14.39 3.31 -0.10
CA ALA A 253 -14.58 4.45 0.80
C ALA A 253 -13.25 5.12 1.17
N CYS A 254 -12.29 4.33 1.65
CA CYS A 254 -10.99 4.82 2.05
C CYS A 254 -10.10 5.19 0.85
N GLY A 255 -10.19 4.44 -0.25
CA GLY A 255 -9.44 4.70 -1.48
C GLY A 255 -9.87 6.00 -2.17
N VAL A 256 -11.17 6.27 -2.26
CA VAL A 256 -11.70 7.55 -2.77
C VAL A 256 -11.27 8.70 -1.87
N TRP A 257 -11.30 8.50 -0.54
CA TRP A 257 -10.79 9.51 0.38
C TRP A 257 -9.29 9.78 0.15
N LEU A 258 -8.44 8.75 0.06
CA LEU A 258 -7.00 8.92 -0.23
C LEU A 258 -6.79 9.66 -1.54
N PHE A 259 -7.55 9.31 -2.58
CA PHE A 259 -7.47 10.00 -3.87
C PHE A 259 -7.86 11.48 -3.76
N SER A 260 -8.88 11.82 -3.00
CA SER A 260 -9.28 13.22 -2.75
C SER A 260 -8.19 14.03 -2.04
N GLN A 261 -7.27 13.37 -1.34
CA GLN A 261 -6.14 14.00 -0.62
C GLN A 261 -4.85 14.09 -1.45
N ALA A 262 -4.89 13.82 -2.76
CA ALA A 262 -3.69 13.81 -3.63
C ALA A 262 -2.87 15.10 -3.54
N ALA A 263 -3.52 16.26 -3.49
CA ALA A 263 -2.85 17.57 -3.36
C ALA A 263 -2.13 17.71 -2.01
N ALA A 264 -2.77 17.27 -0.92
CA ALA A 264 -2.15 17.29 0.41
C ALA A 264 -0.98 16.29 0.50
N LEU A 265 -1.12 15.11 -0.12
CA LEU A 265 -0.02 14.14 -0.21
C LEU A 265 1.17 14.69 -1.01
N ASN A 266 0.92 15.41 -2.12
CA ASN A 266 1.97 16.11 -2.87
C ASN A 266 2.72 17.11 -1.99
N ALA A 267 2.00 17.93 -1.23
CA ALA A 267 2.61 18.91 -0.32
C ALA A 267 3.45 18.23 0.78
N MET A 268 2.96 17.12 1.34
CA MET A 268 3.70 16.35 2.36
C MET A 268 5.03 15.78 1.85
N THR A 269 5.14 15.47 0.56
CA THR A 269 6.40 14.98 -0.01
C THR A 269 7.49 16.04 -0.07
N ILE A 270 7.12 17.33 -0.15
CA ILE A 270 8.06 18.45 -0.21
C ILE A 270 8.66 18.72 1.18
N GLY A 271 7.85 18.63 2.22
CA GLY A 271 8.29 18.83 3.62
C GLY A 271 7.16 19.31 4.53
N ASP A 272 7.35 19.09 5.84
CA ASP A 272 6.35 19.45 6.85
C ASP A 272 6.13 20.97 6.93
N GLU A 273 7.21 21.76 6.82
CA GLU A 273 7.14 23.23 6.81
C GLU A 273 6.36 23.75 5.61
N THR A 274 6.68 23.25 4.42
CA THR A 274 5.97 23.61 3.19
C THR A 274 4.49 23.20 3.25
N ALA A 275 4.20 22.01 3.74
CA ALA A 275 2.81 21.56 3.91
C ALA A 275 2.04 22.43 4.89
N SER A 276 2.68 22.87 5.99
CA SER A 276 2.05 23.73 6.98
C SER A 276 1.79 25.16 6.46
N THR A 277 2.70 25.72 5.65
CA THR A 277 2.49 27.02 4.98
C THR A 277 1.35 27.00 3.97
N LEU A 278 1.07 25.83 3.39
CA LEU A 278 -0.10 25.59 2.53
C LEU A 278 -1.40 25.32 3.32
N GLY A 279 -1.38 25.47 4.66
CA GLY A 279 -2.54 25.32 5.54
C GLY A 279 -2.88 23.88 5.91
N ILE A 280 -2.00 22.89 5.65
CA ILE A 280 -2.22 21.50 6.01
C ILE A 280 -1.83 21.29 7.48
N PRO A 281 -2.73 20.81 8.35
CA PRO A 281 -2.41 20.44 9.73
C PRO A 281 -1.62 19.12 9.74
N VAL A 282 -0.29 19.20 9.52
CA VAL A 282 0.61 18.07 9.21
C VAL A 282 0.45 16.89 10.16
N ALA A 283 0.48 17.11 11.47
CA ALA A 283 0.38 16.03 12.46
C ALA A 283 -0.99 15.31 12.37
N ARG A 284 -2.08 16.07 12.25
CA ARG A 284 -3.44 15.52 12.13
C ARG A 284 -3.63 14.81 10.80
N PHE A 285 -3.15 15.38 9.70
CA PHE A 285 -3.23 14.78 8.37
C PHE A 285 -2.47 13.45 8.32
N ARG A 286 -1.23 13.42 8.82
CA ARG A 286 -0.44 12.21 8.95
C ARG A 286 -1.19 11.12 9.74
N LEU A 287 -1.72 11.49 10.91
CA LEU A 287 -2.51 10.56 11.74
C LEU A 287 -3.70 9.96 10.98
N ILE A 288 -4.46 10.79 10.26
CA ILE A 288 -5.64 10.32 9.50
C ILE A 288 -5.19 9.37 8.39
N VAL A 289 -4.12 9.68 7.65
CA VAL A 289 -3.57 8.80 6.61
C VAL A 289 -3.13 7.45 7.21
N PHE A 290 -2.52 7.45 8.40
CA PHE A 290 -2.16 6.22 9.11
C PHE A 290 -3.40 5.39 9.49
N VAL A 291 -4.45 6.03 10.03
CA VAL A 291 -5.70 5.34 10.39
C VAL A 291 -6.40 4.77 9.16
N VAL A 292 -6.53 5.55 8.10
CA VAL A 292 -7.13 5.09 6.83
C VAL A 292 -6.31 3.96 6.21
N GLY A 293 -4.97 4.08 6.24
CA GLY A 293 -4.06 3.02 5.80
C GLY A 293 -4.22 1.75 6.63
N ALA A 294 -4.39 1.88 7.95
CA ALA A 294 -4.63 0.76 8.85
C ALA A 294 -5.97 0.06 8.58
N LEU A 295 -7.02 0.82 8.29
CA LEU A 295 -8.33 0.26 7.92
C LEU A 295 -8.24 -0.56 6.63
N ILE A 296 -7.65 0.00 5.56
CA ILE A 296 -7.48 -0.73 4.31
C ILE A 296 -6.60 -1.97 4.54
N THR A 297 -5.41 -1.79 5.09
CA THR A 297 -4.46 -2.91 5.27
C THR A 297 -5.00 -3.97 6.21
N GLY A 298 -5.64 -3.57 7.32
CA GLY A 298 -6.24 -4.49 8.29
C GLY A 298 -7.29 -5.37 7.64
N VAL A 299 -8.16 -4.80 6.80
CA VAL A 299 -9.15 -5.58 6.04
C VAL A 299 -8.48 -6.46 5.00
N MET A 300 -7.52 -5.94 4.23
CA MET A 300 -6.84 -6.76 3.22
C MET A 300 -6.14 -7.96 3.87
N VAL A 301 -5.38 -7.73 4.94
CA VAL A 301 -4.70 -8.81 5.70
C VAL A 301 -5.70 -9.79 6.32
N ALA A 302 -6.84 -9.31 6.82
CA ALA A 302 -7.86 -10.16 7.42
C ALA A 302 -8.39 -11.24 6.45
N PHE A 303 -8.52 -10.91 5.16
CA PHE A 303 -9.04 -11.83 4.14
C PHE A 303 -7.96 -12.54 3.32
N SER A 304 -6.73 -12.05 3.30
CA SER A 304 -5.65 -12.63 2.49
C SER A 304 -4.46 -13.15 3.28
N GLY A 305 -4.46 -13.01 4.61
CA GLY A 305 -3.24 -13.19 5.39
C GLY A 305 -2.18 -12.13 5.06
N ILE A 306 -0.94 -12.36 5.49
CA ILE A 306 0.14 -11.37 5.35
C ILE A 306 0.74 -11.44 3.94
N ILE A 307 0.62 -10.35 3.19
CA ILE A 307 1.20 -10.19 1.85
C ILE A 307 2.12 -8.98 1.84
N GLY A 308 3.42 -9.20 1.83
CA GLY A 308 4.44 -8.14 1.85
C GLY A 308 4.85 -7.65 0.47
N PHE A 309 5.66 -6.58 0.47
CA PHE A 309 6.32 -5.97 -0.69
C PHE A 309 5.41 -5.25 -1.69
N VAL A 310 4.12 -5.51 -1.77
CA VAL A 310 3.20 -4.84 -2.70
C VAL A 310 3.19 -3.33 -2.45
N GLY A 311 3.00 -2.92 -1.19
CA GLY A 311 2.99 -1.52 -0.78
C GLY A 311 4.34 -0.80 -0.92
N LEU A 312 5.43 -1.55 -0.94
CA LEU A 312 6.79 -1.03 -1.14
C LEU A 312 7.13 -0.86 -2.62
N MET A 313 7.03 -1.95 -3.37
CA MET A 313 7.54 -2.06 -4.73
C MET A 313 6.64 -1.34 -5.75
N VAL A 314 5.32 -1.56 -5.69
CA VAL A 314 4.40 -1.05 -6.69
C VAL A 314 4.42 0.48 -6.80
N PRO A 315 4.30 1.27 -5.70
CA PRO A 315 4.37 2.72 -5.80
C PRO A 315 5.72 3.22 -6.32
N HIS A 316 6.80 2.51 -6.04
CA HIS A 316 8.13 2.85 -6.57
C HIS A 316 8.17 2.71 -8.08
N ILE A 317 7.72 1.58 -8.63
CA ILE A 317 7.62 1.34 -10.08
C ILE A 317 6.70 2.37 -10.74
N VAL A 318 5.54 2.63 -10.13
CA VAL A 318 4.55 3.58 -10.65
C VAL A 318 5.14 4.98 -10.77
N ARG A 319 5.86 5.47 -9.74
CA ARG A 319 6.52 6.78 -9.81
C ARG A 319 7.56 6.88 -10.92
N MET A 320 8.21 5.79 -11.29
CA MET A 320 9.14 5.77 -12.43
C MET A 320 8.42 5.94 -13.78
N ILE A 321 7.13 5.57 -13.85
CA ILE A 321 6.34 5.61 -15.10
C ILE A 321 5.53 6.91 -15.20
N VAL A 322 4.80 7.28 -14.15
CA VAL A 322 3.85 8.41 -14.18
C VAL A 322 4.37 9.69 -13.51
N GLY A 323 5.58 9.65 -12.93
CA GLY A 323 6.15 10.75 -12.14
C GLY A 323 5.67 10.76 -10.70
N GLY A 324 5.97 11.86 -9.96
CA GLY A 324 5.73 11.95 -8.51
C GLY A 324 4.37 12.53 -8.11
N ASP A 325 3.50 12.92 -9.03
CA ASP A 325 2.20 13.52 -8.73
C ASP A 325 1.20 12.48 -8.22
N TYR A 326 0.71 12.66 -6.99
CA TYR A 326 -0.18 11.71 -6.31
C TYR A 326 -1.57 11.60 -6.95
N ALA A 327 -2.02 12.58 -7.72
CA ALA A 327 -3.22 12.46 -8.53
C ALA A 327 -3.10 11.35 -9.60
N ARG A 328 -1.86 11.00 -9.99
CA ARG A 328 -1.55 9.91 -10.93
C ARG A 328 -1.03 8.68 -10.22
N VAL A 329 -0.19 8.88 -9.20
CA VAL A 329 0.44 7.77 -8.45
C VAL A 329 -0.59 6.88 -7.78
N LEU A 330 -1.62 7.46 -7.14
CA LEU A 330 -2.62 6.66 -6.41
C LEU A 330 -3.44 5.73 -7.33
N PRO A 331 -4.11 6.23 -8.39
CA PRO A 331 -4.89 5.34 -9.27
C PRO A 331 -4.00 4.37 -10.05
N ALA A 332 -2.82 4.80 -10.48
CA ALA A 332 -1.87 3.90 -11.14
C ALA A 332 -1.33 2.83 -10.20
N SER A 333 -1.09 3.16 -8.92
CA SER A 333 -0.67 2.17 -7.91
C SER A 333 -1.76 1.15 -7.62
N ALA A 334 -3.02 1.58 -7.53
CA ALA A 334 -4.15 0.67 -7.38
C ALA A 334 -4.22 -0.32 -8.55
N LEU A 335 -4.12 0.19 -9.78
CA LEU A 335 -4.20 -0.60 -10.99
C LEU A 335 -3.04 -1.60 -11.14
N VAL A 336 -1.81 -1.11 -10.99
CA VAL A 336 -0.60 -1.95 -11.08
C VAL A 336 -0.55 -2.95 -9.93
N GLY A 337 -0.96 -2.57 -8.72
CA GLY A 337 -1.05 -3.45 -7.57
C GLY A 337 -2.06 -4.59 -7.79
N ALA A 338 -3.23 -4.28 -8.34
CA ALA A 338 -4.23 -5.27 -8.71
C ALA A 338 -3.69 -6.27 -9.74
N ILE A 339 -3.06 -5.77 -10.81
CA ILE A 339 -2.45 -6.61 -11.86
C ILE A 339 -1.33 -7.48 -11.26
N PHE A 340 -0.44 -6.86 -10.48
CA PHE A 340 0.68 -7.59 -9.87
C PHE A 340 0.21 -8.75 -9.00
N LEU A 341 -0.80 -8.53 -8.17
CA LEU A 341 -1.27 -9.57 -7.26
C LEU A 341 -2.06 -10.67 -7.98
N LEU A 342 -2.77 -10.35 -9.07
CA LEU A 342 -3.35 -11.37 -9.96
C LEU A 342 -2.26 -12.29 -10.54
N TRP A 343 -1.16 -11.73 -11.05
CA TRP A 343 -0.06 -12.54 -11.60
C TRP A 343 0.69 -13.32 -10.51
N ALA A 344 0.86 -12.74 -9.32
CA ALA A 344 1.40 -13.47 -8.18
C ALA A 344 0.53 -14.66 -7.77
N ASP A 345 -0.81 -14.50 -7.80
CA ASP A 345 -1.76 -15.58 -7.53
C ASP A 345 -1.73 -16.67 -8.63
N ILE A 346 -1.61 -16.28 -9.90
CA ILE A 346 -1.43 -17.24 -11.01
C ILE A 346 -0.15 -18.05 -10.77
N ALA A 347 0.95 -17.39 -10.45
CA ALA A 347 2.23 -18.06 -10.18
C ALA A 347 2.11 -19.01 -8.97
N ALA A 348 1.50 -18.55 -7.86
CA ALA A 348 1.27 -19.35 -6.66
C ALA A 348 0.51 -20.65 -6.95
N ARG A 349 -0.49 -20.62 -7.86
CA ARG A 349 -1.31 -21.78 -8.25
C ARG A 349 -0.70 -22.66 -9.35
N THR A 350 0.38 -22.22 -9.98
CA THR A 350 0.91 -22.94 -11.16
C THR A 350 2.30 -23.53 -10.96
N VAL A 351 3.09 -22.97 -10.07
CA VAL A 351 4.51 -23.36 -9.88
C VAL A 351 4.65 -24.75 -9.23
N MET A 352 3.80 -25.08 -8.26
CA MET A 352 3.90 -26.31 -7.47
C MET A 352 2.68 -27.23 -7.60
N ARG A 353 2.07 -27.29 -8.79
CA ARG A 353 0.89 -28.16 -9.01
C ARG A 353 1.09 -29.57 -8.51
N PRO A 354 0.10 -30.20 -7.88
CA PRO A 354 -1.31 -29.76 -7.72
C PRO A 354 -1.56 -28.83 -6.52
N GLU A 355 -0.57 -28.55 -5.67
CA GLU A 355 -0.71 -27.74 -4.47
C GLU A 355 -0.57 -26.27 -4.77
N ASP A 356 -1.33 -25.45 -4.02
CA ASP A 356 -1.20 -23.99 -4.06
C ASP A 356 -0.06 -23.55 -3.13
N MET A 357 0.91 -22.80 -3.66
CA MET A 357 1.93 -22.15 -2.85
C MET A 357 1.35 -20.89 -2.19
N PRO A 358 1.70 -20.57 -0.93
CA PRO A 358 1.30 -19.30 -0.32
C PRO A 358 1.78 -18.11 -1.15
N ILE A 359 0.86 -17.15 -1.41
CA ILE A 359 1.13 -16.02 -2.31
C ILE A 359 2.20 -15.05 -1.75
N GLY A 360 2.32 -14.97 -0.42
CA GLY A 360 3.34 -14.15 0.25
C GLY A 360 4.77 -14.60 -0.08
N ILE A 361 4.99 -15.89 -0.38
CA ILE A 361 6.27 -16.40 -0.84
C ILE A 361 6.61 -15.79 -2.21
N VAL A 362 5.65 -15.78 -3.13
CA VAL A 362 5.83 -15.21 -4.48
C VAL A 362 6.13 -13.72 -4.40
N THR A 363 5.30 -12.98 -3.65
CA THR A 363 5.48 -11.52 -3.52
C THR A 363 6.78 -11.18 -2.80
N GLY A 364 7.17 -11.97 -1.79
CA GLY A 364 8.43 -11.82 -1.07
C GLY A 364 9.65 -12.04 -1.95
N LEU A 365 9.66 -13.11 -2.73
CA LEU A 365 10.74 -13.40 -3.68
C LEU A 365 10.88 -12.32 -4.74
N VAL A 366 9.78 -11.95 -5.41
CA VAL A 366 9.79 -10.92 -6.45
C VAL A 366 10.19 -9.57 -5.88
N GLY A 367 9.64 -9.19 -4.73
CA GLY A 367 9.96 -7.92 -4.06
C GLY A 367 11.40 -7.86 -3.57
N GLY A 368 11.91 -8.94 -2.97
CA GLY A 368 13.29 -9.04 -2.51
C GLY A 368 14.28 -8.89 -3.68
N VAL A 369 14.09 -9.65 -4.75
CA VAL A 369 14.93 -9.55 -5.97
C VAL A 369 14.86 -8.14 -6.57
N PHE A 370 13.68 -7.53 -6.63
CA PHE A 370 13.51 -6.17 -7.12
C PHE A 370 14.36 -5.16 -6.32
N PHE A 371 14.33 -5.23 -4.99
CA PHE A 371 15.11 -4.29 -4.15
C PHE A 371 16.61 -4.54 -4.23
N VAL A 372 17.08 -5.78 -4.29
CA VAL A 372 18.49 -6.08 -4.50
C VAL A 372 18.97 -5.50 -5.84
N TRP A 373 18.19 -5.68 -6.90
CA TRP A 373 18.48 -5.10 -8.21
C TRP A 373 18.51 -3.56 -8.19
N LEU A 374 17.56 -2.93 -7.48
CA LEU A 374 17.50 -1.47 -7.35
C LEU A 374 18.73 -0.91 -6.62
N LEU A 375 19.19 -1.57 -5.57
CA LEU A 375 20.40 -1.20 -4.83
C LEU A 375 21.64 -1.35 -5.69
N ALA A 376 21.77 -2.46 -6.42
CA ALA A 376 22.91 -2.69 -7.32
C ALA A 376 23.02 -1.60 -8.41
N ARG A 377 21.90 -1.12 -8.95
CA ARG A 377 21.91 -0.01 -9.93
C ARG A 377 22.34 1.33 -9.36
N ARG A 378 22.05 1.61 -8.07
CA ARG A 378 22.47 2.87 -7.43
C ARG A 378 23.95 2.90 -7.08
N GLY A 379 24.57 1.76 -6.82
CA GLY A 379 26.01 1.65 -6.55
C GLY A 379 26.90 1.73 -7.80
N ALA A 380 26.31 1.62 -8.99
CA ALA A 380 27.02 1.69 -10.28
C ALA A 380 27.02 3.09 -10.92
N ARG A 381 26.45 4.11 -10.26
CA ARG A 381 26.48 5.53 -10.64
C ARG A 381 27.25 6.33 -9.61
#